data_2ed5c80877cab4e7f109fd9b7990295c
#
_entry.id   2ed5c80877cab4e7f109fd9b7990295c
#
_cell.length_a   1.000
_cell.length_b   1.000
_cell.length_c   1.000
_cell.angle_alpha   90.00
_cell.angle_beta   90.00
_cell.angle_gamma   90.00
#
_symmetry.space_group_name_H-M   'P 1'
#
loop_
_entity.id
_entity.type
_entity.pdbx_description
1 polymer ?
#
loop_
_entity_poly.entity_id
_entity_poly.type
_entity_poly.pdbx_seq_one_letter_code
_entity_poly.pdbx_strand_id
1 'polypeptide(L)'
;MVSGASGPAPRTWSITAERGLLAPGRDAVRTSPTVLLDGAEVSVAAGDVAFQRFDAGRGSLLLPALANGHDHGRYFSPVTFGAVDQPLETWLAALALQPDLDQHLTALAYLTRLARSGVASTMHLHRARPLDVLVDEAADVCAAAELVGLRMAFAVPLQDRNHVAYTCGGAGSTGFGTGLDGVGPPWRPTAVPSVPALMDAVDSIAAAHESPTVTVQYGPLGPQWASDELISAIAEGSARTGRRVHMHLLETRRQREWADAAHPDGLLAHLDRLGLLSPRLSVAHGVWLRAEECALLAERGVTVVVNTSSNLRLRSGVAPVGALLDAGVDCAMGLDGATLDDDGDAFRELRLLYLLQAGDGLDPRLTTEQLFRAAVDGGARAVHGGRGPWGLEPGAAADVVVLDREALTRDVLPASQDDLPLLLSRVTSSSVRHLWVAGRPVLRDGTVLGVDEEAVVAELRARQAGLPAVDPRAAALPQLQEDLLQHYRTAQHRRRQGG
;
A
#
# COMPACT_ATOMS: atom_id res chain seq x y z
N MET A 1 -8.12 1.44 29.53
CA MET A 1 -9.35 0.73 29.98
C MET A 1 -10.23 0.51 28.74
N VAL A 2 -10.32 -0.72 28.26
CA VAL A 2 -11.19 -1.08 27.12
C VAL A 2 -12.62 -1.05 27.66
N SER A 3 -13.43 -0.10 27.20
CA SER A 3 -14.85 -0.01 27.57
C SER A 3 -15.58 -1.22 26.98
N GLY A 4 -16.48 -1.78 27.81
CA GLY A 4 -17.16 -3.05 27.64
C GLY A 4 -17.69 -3.36 26.25
N ALA A 5 -17.68 -4.64 25.93
CA ALA A 5 -18.17 -5.24 24.72
C ALA A 5 -19.61 -4.81 24.40
N SER A 6 -19.77 -3.82 23.55
CA SER A 6 -21.00 -3.64 22.78
C SER A 6 -21.12 -4.84 21.84
N GLY A 7 -22.30 -5.46 21.75
CA GLY A 7 -22.57 -6.55 20.82
C GLY A 7 -22.16 -6.20 19.38
N PRO A 8 -22.04 -7.18 18.47
CA PRO A 8 -21.56 -6.93 17.12
C PRO A 8 -22.38 -5.82 16.48
N ALA A 9 -21.67 -4.78 15.99
CA ALA A 9 -22.32 -3.65 15.32
C ALA A 9 -23.20 -4.18 14.16
N PRO A 10 -24.40 -3.62 13.98
CA PRO A 10 -25.30 -4.05 12.93
C PRO A 10 -24.62 -3.91 11.56
N ARG A 11 -24.84 -4.89 10.69
CA ARG A 11 -24.22 -4.96 9.36
C ARG A 11 -25.13 -4.47 8.24
N THR A 12 -26.34 -4.03 8.57
CA THR A 12 -27.35 -3.58 7.61
C THR A 12 -27.63 -2.10 7.78
N TRP A 13 -27.26 -1.31 6.78
CA TRP A 13 -27.36 0.15 6.83
C TRP A 13 -28.08 0.72 5.60
N SER A 14 -28.89 1.75 5.83
CA SER A 14 -29.41 2.65 4.80
C SER A 14 -28.75 4.02 5.03
N ILE A 15 -27.80 4.37 4.18
CA ILE A 15 -27.00 5.60 4.29
C ILE A 15 -27.51 6.59 3.25
N THR A 16 -27.98 7.75 3.73
CA THR A 16 -28.41 8.86 2.89
C THR A 16 -27.48 10.06 3.06
N ALA A 17 -27.17 10.75 1.97
CA ALA A 17 -26.40 11.97 1.97
C ALA A 17 -27.08 13.04 1.07
N GLU A 18 -26.69 14.32 1.21
CA GLU A 18 -27.22 15.38 0.34
C GLU A 18 -26.83 15.15 -1.14
N ARG A 19 -25.58 14.74 -1.36
CA ARG A 19 -25.03 14.48 -2.69
C ARG A 19 -24.22 13.18 -2.71
N GLY A 20 -24.06 12.58 -3.89
CA GLY A 20 -23.23 11.38 -4.03
C GLY A 20 -22.65 11.20 -5.41
N LEU A 21 -21.42 10.69 -5.40
CA LEU A 21 -20.66 10.22 -6.57
C LEU A 21 -20.51 8.71 -6.43
N LEU A 22 -21.51 7.93 -6.87
CA LEU A 22 -21.52 6.48 -6.63
C LEU A 22 -20.52 5.73 -7.52
N ALA A 23 -20.21 6.26 -8.70
CA ALA A 23 -19.11 5.81 -9.55
C ALA A 23 -18.39 7.06 -10.10
N PRO A 24 -17.44 7.65 -9.33
CA PRO A 24 -16.82 8.91 -9.67
C PRO A 24 -16.13 8.87 -11.04
N GLY A 25 -16.38 9.89 -11.84
CA GLY A 25 -15.85 10.02 -13.21
C GLY A 25 -16.65 9.30 -14.29
N ARG A 26 -17.50 8.32 -13.94
CA ARG A 26 -18.45 7.67 -14.87
C ARG A 26 -19.86 8.25 -14.73
N ASP A 27 -20.36 8.32 -13.52
CA ASP A 27 -21.72 8.75 -13.24
C ASP A 27 -21.76 10.22 -12.82
N ALA A 28 -22.85 10.89 -13.20
CA ALA A 28 -23.13 12.24 -12.71
C ALA A 28 -23.42 12.23 -11.20
N VAL A 29 -23.22 13.38 -10.57
CA VAL A 29 -23.57 13.60 -9.16
C VAL A 29 -25.05 13.34 -8.94
N ARG A 30 -25.40 12.54 -7.96
CA ARG A 30 -26.78 12.27 -7.53
C ARG A 30 -27.18 13.18 -6.38
N THR A 31 -28.42 13.66 -6.39
CA THR A 31 -29.01 14.39 -5.28
C THR A 31 -29.75 13.41 -4.38
N SER A 32 -29.53 13.54 -3.06
CA SER A 32 -30.14 12.70 -2.03
C SER A 32 -30.01 11.19 -2.29
N PRO A 33 -28.81 10.69 -2.65
CA PRO A 33 -28.62 9.25 -2.85
C PRO A 33 -28.81 8.49 -1.55
N THR A 34 -29.36 7.28 -1.66
CA THR A 34 -29.40 6.32 -0.58
C THR A 34 -28.66 5.06 -1.02
N VAL A 35 -27.70 4.62 -0.22
CA VAL A 35 -26.93 3.38 -0.43
C VAL A 35 -27.32 2.40 0.68
N LEU A 36 -27.71 1.19 0.26
CA LEU A 36 -28.08 0.12 1.17
C LEU A 36 -26.88 -0.82 1.32
N LEU A 37 -26.44 -1.07 2.55
CA LEU A 37 -25.37 -2.01 2.87
C LEU A 37 -26.00 -3.22 3.55
N ASP A 38 -25.77 -4.41 3.01
CA ASP A 38 -26.16 -5.68 3.61
C ASP A 38 -24.92 -6.56 3.83
N GLY A 39 -24.47 -6.62 5.07
CA GLY A 39 -23.19 -7.22 5.39
C GLY A 39 -22.05 -6.51 4.69
N ALA A 40 -21.24 -7.24 3.93
CA ALA A 40 -20.05 -6.74 3.25
C ALA A 40 -20.31 -6.21 1.83
N GLU A 41 -21.57 -6.15 1.39
CA GLU A 41 -21.95 -5.81 0.01
C GLU A 41 -22.99 -4.69 -0.05
N VAL A 42 -22.96 -3.92 -1.15
CA VAL A 42 -24.02 -2.96 -1.51
C VAL A 42 -25.23 -3.73 -2.00
N SER A 43 -26.42 -3.45 -1.45
CA SER A 43 -27.68 -4.13 -1.80
C SER A 43 -28.52 -3.36 -2.82
N VAL A 44 -29.39 -4.06 -3.55
CA VAL A 44 -30.29 -3.49 -4.59
C VAL A 44 -31.59 -2.95 -4.01
N ALA A 45 -32.14 -3.60 -2.99
CA ALA A 45 -33.44 -3.26 -2.42
C ALA A 45 -33.53 -3.72 -0.96
N ALA A 46 -34.31 -2.96 -0.20
CA ALA A 46 -34.80 -3.45 1.09
C ALA A 46 -35.82 -4.56 0.81
N GLY A 47 -35.37 -5.82 0.81
CA GLY A 47 -36.28 -6.94 1.00
C GLY A 47 -36.89 -6.86 2.41
N ASP A 48 -37.20 -7.99 3.02
CA ASP A 48 -37.70 -8.04 4.43
C ASP A 48 -36.59 -7.72 5.48
N VAL A 49 -35.43 -7.19 5.05
CA VAL A 49 -34.31 -6.87 5.95
C VAL A 49 -34.50 -5.46 6.53
N ALA A 50 -34.49 -5.36 7.87
CA ALA A 50 -34.54 -4.08 8.55
C ALA A 50 -33.15 -3.40 8.51
N PHE A 51 -33.04 -2.28 7.79
CA PHE A 51 -31.83 -1.46 7.76
C PHE A 51 -31.82 -0.42 8.89
N GLN A 52 -30.67 -0.26 9.54
CA GLN A 52 -30.42 0.92 10.36
C GLN A 52 -30.25 2.14 9.47
N ARG A 53 -30.98 3.22 9.76
CA ARG A 53 -30.93 4.45 8.98
C ARG A 53 -29.84 5.37 9.51
N PHE A 54 -29.03 5.88 8.58
CA PHE A 54 -28.10 6.95 8.84
C PHE A 54 -28.27 8.04 7.78
N ASP A 55 -28.62 9.22 8.24
CA ASP A 55 -28.68 10.41 7.41
C ASP A 55 -27.46 11.29 7.72
N ALA A 56 -26.57 11.42 6.73
CA ALA A 56 -25.39 12.27 6.84
C ALA A 56 -25.72 13.77 6.82
N GLY A 57 -26.97 14.13 6.52
CA GLY A 57 -27.47 15.49 6.58
C GLY A 57 -27.01 16.39 5.43
N ARG A 58 -27.31 17.68 5.60
CA ARG A 58 -26.90 18.72 4.65
C ARG A 58 -25.38 18.88 4.68
N GLY A 59 -24.81 19.33 3.55
CA GLY A 59 -23.38 19.52 3.40
C GLY A 59 -22.59 18.22 3.30
N SER A 60 -23.22 17.07 3.02
CA SER A 60 -22.56 15.78 2.89
C SER A 60 -22.39 15.34 1.43
N LEU A 61 -21.25 14.72 1.13
CA LEU A 61 -20.95 14.08 -0.15
C LEU A 61 -20.53 12.63 0.08
N LEU A 62 -21.31 11.69 -0.47
CA LEU A 62 -21.08 10.25 -0.35
C LEU A 62 -20.37 9.70 -1.59
N LEU A 63 -19.38 8.84 -1.41
CA LEU A 63 -18.65 8.15 -2.48
C LEU A 63 -18.09 6.80 -1.99
N PRO A 64 -17.61 5.91 -2.90
CA PRO A 64 -16.91 4.71 -2.51
C PRO A 64 -15.62 5.07 -1.75
N ALA A 65 -15.32 4.32 -0.71
CA ALA A 65 -14.11 4.51 0.09
C ALA A 65 -12.85 4.13 -0.72
N LEU A 66 -11.73 4.78 -0.41
CA LEU A 66 -10.47 4.54 -1.09
C LEU A 66 -9.80 3.23 -0.62
N ALA A 67 -8.91 2.72 -1.44
CA ALA A 67 -8.08 1.55 -1.15
C ALA A 67 -6.61 1.87 -1.38
N ASN A 68 -5.78 1.55 -0.39
CA ASN A 68 -4.33 1.72 -0.44
C ASN A 68 -3.67 0.41 -0.88
N GLY A 69 -3.25 0.33 -2.14
CA GLY A 69 -2.74 -0.89 -2.77
C GLY A 69 -1.33 -1.29 -2.34
N HIS A 70 -0.57 -0.42 -1.65
CA HIS A 70 0.78 -0.70 -1.16
C HIS A 70 1.16 0.22 -0.01
N ASP A 71 1.66 -0.36 1.06
CA ASP A 71 2.14 0.36 2.23
C ASP A 71 3.06 -0.49 3.12
N HIS A 72 3.79 0.18 4.03
CA HIS A 72 4.65 -0.45 5.03
C HIS A 72 4.22 -0.18 6.48
N GLY A 73 3.09 0.47 6.69
CA GLY A 73 2.51 0.71 8.02
C GLY A 73 3.32 1.65 8.91
N ARG A 74 4.01 2.65 8.35
CA ARG A 74 4.85 3.58 9.11
C ARG A 74 4.00 4.70 9.69
N TYR A 75 4.04 4.85 11.02
CA TYR A 75 3.37 5.96 11.69
C TYR A 75 4.27 7.19 11.82
N PHE A 76 5.53 6.97 12.23
CA PHE A 76 6.50 8.07 12.40
C PHE A 76 7.18 8.41 11.09
N SER A 77 7.37 9.72 10.87
CA SER A 77 8.12 10.19 9.71
C SER A 77 9.55 9.62 9.70
N PRO A 78 9.99 9.01 8.60
CA PRO A 78 11.34 8.48 8.46
C PRO A 78 12.45 9.51 8.65
N VAL A 79 12.14 10.80 8.49
CA VAL A 79 13.06 11.94 8.70
C VAL A 79 13.64 11.92 10.12
N THR A 80 12.88 11.44 11.12
CA THR A 80 13.30 11.43 12.53
C THR A 80 14.54 10.57 12.81
N PHE A 81 14.86 9.60 11.94
CA PHE A 81 16.06 8.76 12.06
C PHE A 81 16.98 8.87 10.82
N GLY A 82 16.90 9.98 10.08
CA GLY A 82 17.82 10.33 9.00
C GLY A 82 17.43 9.83 7.61
N ALA A 83 16.29 9.16 7.46
CA ALA A 83 15.76 8.75 6.16
C ALA A 83 15.01 9.94 5.49
N VAL A 84 15.76 11.00 5.18
CA VAL A 84 15.28 12.19 4.46
C VAL A 84 15.12 11.87 2.97
N ASP A 85 14.49 12.78 2.20
CA ASP A 85 14.29 12.63 0.76
C ASP A 85 15.61 12.50 0.00
N GLN A 86 15.86 11.30 -0.52
CA GLN A 86 17.10 10.92 -1.20
C GLN A 86 16.85 9.69 -2.09
N PRO A 87 17.82 9.24 -2.93
CA PRO A 87 17.66 8.00 -3.68
C PRO A 87 17.35 6.81 -2.79
N LEU A 88 16.44 5.93 -3.23
CA LEU A 88 16.01 4.73 -2.51
C LEU A 88 17.19 3.94 -1.92
N GLU A 89 18.22 3.74 -2.72
CA GLU A 89 19.37 2.90 -2.37
C GLU A 89 20.14 3.40 -1.14
N THR A 90 20.17 4.71 -0.94
CA THR A 90 20.76 5.33 0.26
C THR A 90 19.74 5.54 1.37
N TRP A 91 18.48 5.72 1.00
CA TRP A 91 17.37 5.86 1.93
C TRP A 91 17.13 4.58 2.75
N LEU A 92 17.23 3.40 2.09
CA LEU A 92 17.10 2.10 2.78
C LEU A 92 18.16 1.91 3.86
N ALA A 93 19.38 2.43 3.65
CA ALA A 93 20.41 2.39 4.66
C ALA A 93 20.04 3.20 5.92
N ALA A 94 19.44 4.38 5.74
CA ALA A 94 18.92 5.18 6.86
C ALA A 94 17.68 4.54 7.49
N LEU A 95 16.78 3.98 6.69
CA LEU A 95 15.58 3.28 7.18
C LEU A 95 15.93 2.10 8.10
N ALA A 96 17.06 1.42 7.86
CA ALA A 96 17.53 0.33 8.72
C ALA A 96 17.86 0.78 10.16
N LEU A 97 17.99 2.07 10.40
CA LEU A 97 18.17 2.66 11.74
C LEU A 97 16.84 2.96 12.45
N GLN A 98 15.71 2.65 11.82
CA GLN A 98 14.39 2.77 12.47
C GLN A 98 14.44 2.00 13.81
N PRO A 99 14.10 2.67 14.93
CA PRO A 99 14.07 2.03 16.23
C PRO A 99 13.02 0.91 16.28
N ASP A 100 13.24 -0.05 17.15
CA ASP A 100 12.22 -1.05 17.46
C ASP A 100 11.12 -0.40 18.30
N LEU A 101 9.95 -0.28 17.67
CA LEU A 101 8.76 0.30 18.26
C LEU A 101 7.77 -0.83 18.57
N ASP A 102 6.86 -0.57 19.50
CA ASP A 102 5.72 -1.43 19.73
C ASP A 102 4.87 -1.51 18.45
N GLN A 103 4.79 -2.72 17.86
CA GLN A 103 4.14 -2.90 16.56
C GLN A 103 2.63 -2.77 16.66
N HIS A 104 2.03 -3.22 17.75
CA HIS A 104 0.59 -3.09 17.95
C HIS A 104 0.15 -1.62 18.01
N LEU A 105 0.81 -0.81 18.86
CA LEU A 105 0.51 0.61 18.99
C LEU A 105 0.84 1.38 17.70
N THR A 106 1.95 1.04 17.04
CA THR A 106 2.33 1.67 15.76
C THR A 106 1.29 1.37 14.68
N ALA A 107 0.84 0.12 14.58
CA ALA A 107 -0.19 -0.29 13.63
C ALA A 107 -1.55 0.37 13.94
N LEU A 108 -1.95 0.44 15.22
CA LEU A 108 -3.17 1.15 15.63
C LEU A 108 -3.14 2.61 15.19
N ALA A 109 -2.06 3.33 15.50
CA ALA A 109 -1.93 4.74 15.15
C ALA A 109 -1.93 4.96 13.63
N TYR A 110 -1.23 4.10 12.89
CA TYR A 110 -1.14 4.18 11.43
C TYR A 110 -2.49 3.84 10.77
N LEU A 111 -3.13 2.73 11.14
CA LEU A 111 -4.41 2.31 10.56
C LEU A 111 -5.55 3.29 10.92
N THR A 112 -5.51 3.89 12.11
CA THR A 112 -6.42 4.98 12.50
C THR A 112 -6.25 6.19 11.57
N ARG A 113 -5.01 6.55 11.24
CA ARG A 113 -4.71 7.61 10.26
C ARG A 113 -5.27 7.28 8.88
N LEU A 114 -5.13 6.04 8.39
CA LEU A 114 -5.72 5.60 7.12
C LEU A 114 -7.24 5.68 7.13
N ALA A 115 -7.90 5.22 8.20
CA ALA A 115 -9.36 5.32 8.34
C ALA A 115 -9.82 6.79 8.26
N ARG A 116 -9.12 7.71 8.92
CA ARG A 116 -9.39 9.16 8.86
C ARG A 116 -9.12 9.74 7.47
N SER A 117 -8.31 9.10 6.66
CA SER A 117 -8.06 9.46 5.27
C SER A 117 -9.07 8.86 4.28
N GLY A 118 -10.12 8.18 4.77
CA GLY A 118 -11.17 7.58 3.94
C GLY A 118 -10.76 6.27 3.27
N VAL A 119 -9.71 5.63 3.75
CA VAL A 119 -9.21 4.34 3.25
C VAL A 119 -9.95 3.20 3.96
N ALA A 120 -10.58 2.32 3.18
CA ALA A 120 -11.29 1.15 3.69
C ALA A 120 -10.43 -0.12 3.70
N SER A 121 -9.45 -0.21 2.80
CA SER A 121 -8.59 -1.38 2.67
C SER A 121 -7.14 -0.99 2.39
N THR A 122 -6.20 -1.75 2.96
CA THR A 122 -4.77 -1.47 2.80
C THR A 122 -3.95 -2.75 2.61
N MET A 123 -2.96 -2.68 1.71
CA MET A 123 -1.86 -3.64 1.63
C MET A 123 -0.81 -3.21 2.66
N HIS A 124 -0.41 -4.13 3.53
CA HIS A 124 0.68 -3.94 4.47
C HIS A 124 1.82 -4.90 4.15
N LEU A 125 2.82 -4.45 3.38
CA LEU A 125 4.04 -5.21 3.18
C LEU A 125 4.96 -4.96 4.37
N HIS A 126 5.06 -5.96 5.24
CA HIS A 126 5.82 -5.82 6.48
C HIS A 126 7.33 -5.73 6.20
N ARG A 127 8.09 -5.13 7.13
CA ARG A 127 9.55 -5.08 7.05
C ARG A 127 10.16 -6.44 7.30
N ALA A 128 11.32 -6.74 6.68
CA ALA A 128 12.05 -7.98 6.97
C ALA A 128 12.52 -8.04 8.45
N ARG A 129 12.25 -9.17 9.09
CA ARG A 129 12.59 -9.45 10.50
C ARG A 129 13.07 -10.89 10.65
N PRO A 130 13.80 -11.24 11.73
CA PRO A 130 13.95 -12.63 12.12
C PRO A 130 12.57 -13.31 12.26
N LEU A 131 12.47 -14.58 11.88
CA LEU A 131 11.16 -15.25 11.71
C LEU A 131 10.35 -15.33 13.02
N ASP A 132 11.00 -15.51 14.15
CA ASP A 132 10.38 -15.51 15.48
C ASP A 132 9.75 -14.14 15.79
N VAL A 133 10.48 -13.07 15.59
CA VAL A 133 9.98 -11.70 15.76
C VAL A 133 8.87 -11.38 14.77
N LEU A 134 8.99 -11.84 13.52
CA LEU A 134 8.01 -11.60 12.44
C LEU A 134 6.63 -12.18 12.79
N VAL A 135 6.57 -13.38 13.38
CA VAL A 135 5.31 -14.02 13.78
C VAL A 135 4.59 -13.18 14.85
N ASP A 136 5.33 -12.69 15.85
CA ASP A 136 4.75 -11.85 16.90
C ASP A 136 4.30 -10.49 16.35
N GLU A 137 5.12 -9.84 15.50
CA GLU A 137 4.76 -8.57 14.86
C GLU A 137 3.54 -8.72 13.93
N ALA A 138 3.38 -9.88 13.24
CA ALA A 138 2.20 -10.16 12.43
C ALA A 138 0.93 -10.23 13.28
N ALA A 139 1.00 -10.87 14.46
CA ALA A 139 -0.12 -10.92 15.41
C ALA A 139 -0.55 -9.51 15.85
N ASP A 140 0.41 -8.66 16.20
CA ASP A 140 0.20 -7.29 16.62
C ASP A 140 -0.50 -6.44 15.54
N VAL A 141 0.01 -6.53 14.30
CA VAL A 141 -0.51 -5.74 13.17
C VAL A 141 -1.91 -6.23 12.75
N CYS A 142 -2.12 -7.55 12.69
CA CYS A 142 -3.42 -8.12 12.35
C CYS A 142 -4.49 -7.77 13.39
N ALA A 143 -4.15 -7.87 14.69
CA ALA A 143 -5.05 -7.48 15.78
C ALA A 143 -5.41 -5.98 15.73
N ALA A 144 -4.45 -5.12 15.41
CA ALA A 144 -4.69 -3.69 15.22
C ALA A 144 -5.65 -3.42 14.05
N ALA A 145 -5.51 -4.13 12.93
CA ALA A 145 -6.40 -3.98 11.77
C ALA A 145 -7.84 -4.37 12.10
N GLU A 146 -8.03 -5.46 12.85
CA GLU A 146 -9.36 -5.90 13.31
C GLU A 146 -10.00 -4.91 14.29
N LEU A 147 -9.20 -4.34 15.22
CA LEU A 147 -9.68 -3.36 16.19
C LEU A 147 -10.11 -2.05 15.52
N VAL A 148 -9.31 -1.53 14.59
CA VAL A 148 -9.68 -0.34 13.79
C VAL A 148 -10.84 -0.65 12.85
N GLY A 149 -10.93 -1.88 12.33
CA GLY A 149 -12.00 -2.34 11.45
C GLY A 149 -11.73 -2.10 9.97
N LEU A 150 -10.48 -1.95 9.55
CA LEU A 150 -10.09 -1.88 8.13
C LEU A 150 -9.90 -3.29 7.55
N ARG A 151 -10.09 -3.40 6.23
CA ARG A 151 -9.62 -4.57 5.50
C ARG A 151 -8.11 -4.46 5.31
N MET A 152 -7.38 -5.54 5.56
CA MET A 152 -5.93 -5.54 5.39
C MET A 152 -5.44 -6.81 4.70
N ALA A 153 -4.47 -6.67 3.82
CA ALA A 153 -3.60 -7.76 3.40
C ALA A 153 -2.25 -7.61 4.12
N PHE A 154 -1.89 -8.59 4.93
CA PHE A 154 -0.57 -8.69 5.53
C PHE A 154 0.34 -9.48 4.57
N ALA A 155 1.21 -8.77 3.84
CA ALA A 155 2.21 -9.39 2.98
C ALA A 155 3.46 -9.72 3.81
N VAL A 156 3.71 -11.02 3.99
CA VAL A 156 4.85 -11.54 4.76
C VAL A 156 6.13 -11.27 3.99
N PRO A 157 7.11 -10.52 4.57
CA PRO A 157 8.32 -10.14 3.86
C PRO A 157 9.22 -11.35 3.61
N LEU A 158 9.52 -11.61 2.34
CA LEU A 158 10.32 -12.76 1.91
C LEU A 158 11.55 -12.30 1.16
N GLN A 159 12.73 -12.72 1.63
CA GLN A 159 14.01 -12.46 0.97
C GLN A 159 15.06 -13.48 1.43
N ASP A 160 15.91 -13.88 0.51
CA ASP A 160 17.00 -14.83 0.76
C ASP A 160 18.32 -14.42 0.09
N ARG A 161 18.36 -13.20 -0.47
CA ARG A 161 19.55 -12.60 -1.07
C ARG A 161 19.99 -11.33 -0.35
N ASN A 162 21.10 -10.79 -0.81
CA ASN A 162 21.72 -9.61 -0.28
C ASN A 162 20.77 -8.42 -0.07
N HIS A 163 20.89 -7.79 1.08
CA HIS A 163 19.97 -6.76 1.56
C HIS A 163 20.49 -5.33 1.40
N VAL A 164 21.76 -5.12 1.02
CA VAL A 164 22.39 -3.78 1.09
C VAL A 164 22.52 -3.13 -0.28
N ALA A 165 22.91 -3.91 -1.31
CA ALA A 165 23.07 -3.39 -2.66
C ALA A 165 22.67 -4.43 -3.72
N TYR A 166 22.28 -3.97 -4.90
CA TYR A 166 21.98 -4.86 -6.01
C TYR A 166 23.28 -5.42 -6.58
N THR A 167 23.32 -6.73 -6.84
CA THR A 167 24.49 -7.42 -7.41
C THR A 167 24.04 -8.48 -8.41
N CYS A 168 24.74 -8.60 -9.53
CA CYS A 168 24.53 -9.65 -10.52
C CYS A 168 25.40 -10.88 -10.19
N GLY A 169 25.03 -11.63 -9.13
CA GLY A 169 25.76 -12.85 -8.73
C GLY A 169 24.82 -13.94 -8.27
N GLY A 170 25.24 -15.23 -8.42
CA GLY A 170 24.46 -16.40 -7.99
C GLY A 170 24.23 -16.46 -6.49
N ALA A 171 23.38 -17.40 -6.05
CA ALA A 171 23.18 -17.75 -4.66
C ALA A 171 24.55 -18.05 -4.00
N GLY A 172 24.93 -17.26 -3.02
CA GLY A 172 26.23 -17.37 -2.35
C GLY A 172 27.23 -16.24 -2.62
N SER A 173 26.92 -15.29 -3.55
CA SER A 173 27.76 -14.09 -3.67
C SER A 173 27.50 -13.15 -2.49
N THR A 174 28.11 -13.49 -1.34
CA THR A 174 28.18 -12.61 -0.15
C THR A 174 29.19 -11.48 -0.34
N GLY A 175 29.94 -11.50 -1.43
CA GLY A 175 30.96 -10.51 -1.76
C GLY A 175 30.33 -9.27 -2.38
N PHE A 176 30.35 -8.16 -1.65
CA PHE A 176 30.28 -6.85 -2.27
C PHE A 176 31.67 -6.58 -2.86
N GLY A 177 31.73 -6.16 -4.10
CA GLY A 177 32.98 -5.57 -4.59
C GLY A 177 33.38 -4.42 -3.66
N THR A 178 34.62 -4.40 -3.28
CA THR A 178 35.38 -3.37 -2.56
C THR A 178 34.59 -2.24 -1.91
N GLY A 179 34.55 -2.19 -0.59
CA GLY A 179 34.01 -1.11 0.21
C GLY A 179 32.83 -1.49 1.11
N LEU A 180 32.05 -2.50 0.74
CA LEU A 180 30.87 -2.92 1.52
C LEU A 180 31.08 -4.25 2.29
N ASP A 181 32.25 -4.85 2.22
CA ASP A 181 32.55 -6.16 2.84
C ASP A 181 32.52 -6.11 4.37
N GLY A 182 32.77 -4.94 4.95
CA GLY A 182 32.71 -4.71 6.41
C GLY A 182 31.35 -4.35 6.98
N VAL A 183 30.30 -4.27 6.14
CA VAL A 183 28.96 -3.88 6.60
C VAL A 183 28.32 -5.01 7.37
N GLY A 184 28.03 -4.77 8.66
CA GLY A 184 27.35 -5.68 9.57
C GLY A 184 25.91 -5.27 9.89
N PRO A 185 25.29 -5.86 10.92
CA PRO A 185 23.97 -5.45 11.39
C PRO A 185 23.92 -3.94 11.72
N PRO A 186 22.81 -3.24 11.48
CA PRO A 186 21.51 -3.74 11.06
C PRO A 186 21.37 -3.95 9.54
N TRP A 187 22.35 -3.59 8.75
CA TRP A 187 22.29 -3.61 7.30
C TRP A 187 22.43 -5.00 6.69
N ARG A 188 23.09 -5.91 7.43
CA ARG A 188 23.15 -7.34 7.07
C ARG A 188 22.58 -8.20 8.18
N PRO A 189 21.68 -9.15 7.90
CA PRO A 189 21.25 -10.14 8.87
C PRO A 189 22.42 -11.08 9.19
N THR A 190 22.44 -11.60 10.41
CA THR A 190 23.44 -12.60 10.85
C THR A 190 23.18 -13.97 10.23
N ALA A 191 21.93 -14.25 9.84
CA ALA A 191 21.52 -15.47 9.15
C ALA A 191 20.40 -15.17 8.15
N VAL A 192 20.39 -15.89 7.03
CA VAL A 192 19.32 -15.88 6.05
C VAL A 192 18.51 -17.15 6.23
N PRO A 193 17.18 -17.07 6.45
CA PRO A 193 16.34 -18.26 6.57
C PRO A 193 16.34 -19.09 5.29
N SER A 194 16.14 -20.40 5.40
CA SER A 194 15.95 -21.27 4.23
C SER A 194 14.59 -21.00 3.57
N VAL A 195 14.49 -21.30 2.27
CA VAL A 195 13.22 -21.15 1.53
C VAL A 195 12.07 -21.92 2.21
N PRO A 196 12.23 -23.20 2.64
CA PRO A 196 11.17 -23.88 3.39
C PRO A 196 10.75 -23.12 4.65
N ALA A 197 11.71 -22.62 5.46
CA ALA A 197 11.37 -21.89 6.69
C ALA A 197 10.61 -20.57 6.41
N LEU A 198 10.93 -19.88 5.31
CA LEU A 198 10.19 -18.69 4.87
C LEU A 198 8.74 -19.04 4.47
N MET A 199 8.56 -20.15 3.73
CA MET A 199 7.23 -20.61 3.31
C MET A 199 6.39 -21.09 4.50
N ASP A 200 6.98 -21.83 5.44
CA ASP A 200 6.34 -22.29 6.67
C ASP A 200 5.88 -21.09 7.55
N ALA A 201 6.64 -20.01 7.59
CA ALA A 201 6.25 -18.80 8.31
C ALA A 201 4.99 -18.16 7.70
N VAL A 202 4.88 -18.09 6.36
CA VAL A 202 3.67 -17.59 5.70
C VAL A 202 2.46 -18.45 6.07
N ASP A 203 2.58 -19.77 5.99
CA ASP A 203 1.48 -20.69 6.28
C ASP A 203 1.08 -20.60 7.77
N SER A 204 2.03 -20.47 8.68
CA SER A 204 1.79 -20.32 10.12
C SER A 204 1.05 -19.00 10.44
N ILE A 205 1.52 -17.86 9.88
CA ILE A 205 0.87 -16.57 10.06
C ILE A 205 -0.54 -16.59 9.47
N ALA A 206 -0.72 -17.20 8.29
CA ALA A 206 -2.02 -17.31 7.65
C ALA A 206 -3.00 -18.13 8.49
N ALA A 207 -2.57 -19.28 8.97
CA ALA A 207 -3.41 -20.16 9.80
C ALA A 207 -3.86 -19.48 11.11
N ALA A 208 -3.02 -18.56 11.64
CA ALA A 208 -3.30 -17.87 12.89
C ALA A 208 -4.17 -16.61 12.74
N HIS A 209 -4.05 -15.88 11.62
CA HIS A 209 -4.55 -14.51 11.53
C HIS A 209 -5.48 -14.21 10.35
N GLU A 210 -5.69 -15.13 9.38
CA GLU A 210 -6.67 -14.90 8.32
C GLU A 210 -8.09 -14.82 8.89
N SER A 211 -8.84 -13.79 8.47
CA SER A 211 -10.21 -13.53 8.87
C SER A 211 -10.99 -12.89 7.71
N PRO A 212 -12.29 -12.61 7.83
CA PRO A 212 -13.05 -11.94 6.77
C PRO A 212 -12.51 -10.57 6.37
N THR A 213 -11.68 -9.93 7.21
CA THR A 213 -11.12 -8.61 6.98
C THR A 213 -9.60 -8.59 6.88
N VAL A 214 -8.91 -9.67 7.27
CA VAL A 214 -7.46 -9.80 7.19
C VAL A 214 -7.11 -10.98 6.29
N THR A 215 -6.32 -10.75 5.25
CA THR A 215 -5.73 -11.78 4.39
C THR A 215 -4.22 -11.78 4.54
N VAL A 216 -3.59 -12.95 4.40
CA VAL A 216 -2.12 -13.07 4.39
C VAL A 216 -1.65 -13.30 2.97
N GLN A 217 -0.58 -12.63 2.56
CA GLN A 217 -0.01 -12.74 1.21
C GLN A 217 1.48 -13.06 1.27
N TYR A 218 2.00 -13.64 0.18
CA TYR A 218 3.45 -13.72 -0.02
C TYR A 218 3.97 -12.33 -0.37
N GLY A 219 5.01 -11.87 0.31
CA GLY A 219 5.59 -10.55 0.14
C GLY A 219 7.07 -10.58 -0.26
N PRO A 220 7.48 -11.21 -1.41
CA PRO A 220 8.87 -11.08 -1.84
C PRO A 220 9.20 -9.60 -2.01
N LEU A 221 10.28 -9.14 -1.34
CA LEU A 221 10.58 -7.70 -1.29
C LEU A 221 10.93 -7.12 -2.66
N GLY A 222 11.49 -7.95 -3.55
CA GLY A 222 11.79 -7.57 -4.92
C GLY A 222 12.65 -8.64 -5.60
N PRO A 223 12.68 -8.68 -6.96
CA PRO A 223 13.43 -9.70 -7.69
C PRO A 223 14.92 -9.70 -7.36
N GLN A 224 15.50 -8.54 -7.06
CA GLN A 224 16.91 -8.38 -6.70
C GLN A 224 17.27 -8.97 -5.32
N TRP A 225 16.27 -9.25 -4.49
CA TRP A 225 16.42 -9.75 -3.12
C TRP A 225 15.89 -11.16 -2.92
N ALA A 226 15.38 -11.79 -3.99
CA ALA A 226 14.86 -13.15 -3.97
C ALA A 226 15.61 -14.04 -4.96
N SER A 227 15.91 -15.28 -4.56
CA SER A 227 16.45 -16.30 -5.47
C SER A 227 15.36 -16.86 -6.38
N ASP A 228 15.77 -17.51 -7.47
CA ASP A 228 14.84 -18.24 -8.36
C ASP A 228 14.14 -19.37 -7.60
N GLU A 229 14.82 -20.00 -6.63
CA GLU A 229 14.24 -21.02 -5.74
C GLU A 229 13.10 -20.43 -4.91
N LEU A 230 13.32 -19.27 -4.26
CA LEU A 230 12.28 -18.58 -3.48
C LEU A 230 11.12 -18.12 -4.36
N ILE A 231 11.40 -17.51 -5.50
CA ILE A 231 10.36 -17.06 -6.45
C ILE A 231 9.52 -18.23 -6.95
N SER A 232 10.16 -19.37 -7.31
CA SER A 232 9.46 -20.58 -7.75
C SER A 232 8.59 -21.17 -6.63
N ALA A 233 9.12 -21.25 -5.41
CA ALA A 233 8.36 -21.75 -4.26
C ALA A 233 7.13 -20.86 -3.96
N ILE A 234 7.26 -19.53 -4.07
CA ILE A 234 6.14 -18.58 -3.94
C ILE A 234 5.12 -18.79 -5.06
N ALA A 235 5.56 -18.93 -6.30
CA ALA A 235 4.68 -19.15 -7.46
C ALA A 235 3.87 -20.45 -7.32
N GLU A 236 4.52 -21.55 -6.95
CA GLU A 236 3.90 -22.86 -6.69
C GLU A 236 2.93 -22.77 -5.49
N GLY A 237 3.37 -22.15 -4.38
CA GLY A 237 2.53 -21.94 -3.20
C GLY A 237 1.28 -21.12 -3.53
N SER A 238 1.44 -20.03 -4.28
CA SER A 238 0.33 -19.19 -4.74
C SER A 238 -0.64 -19.95 -5.65
N ALA A 239 -0.12 -20.73 -6.58
CA ALA A 239 -0.95 -21.55 -7.48
C ALA A 239 -1.75 -22.62 -6.71
N ARG A 240 -1.13 -23.27 -5.72
CA ARG A 240 -1.73 -24.32 -4.91
C ARG A 240 -2.78 -23.81 -3.93
N THR A 241 -2.52 -22.68 -3.26
CA THR A 241 -3.37 -22.17 -2.18
C THR A 241 -4.35 -21.09 -2.63
N GLY A 242 -4.13 -20.48 -3.80
CA GLY A 242 -4.83 -19.28 -4.23
C GLY A 242 -4.35 -17.99 -3.55
N ARG A 243 -3.39 -18.07 -2.61
CA ARG A 243 -2.83 -16.93 -1.87
C ARG A 243 -2.15 -15.96 -2.81
N ARG A 244 -2.41 -14.68 -2.63
CA ARG A 244 -1.88 -13.61 -3.49
C ARG A 244 -0.42 -13.33 -3.18
N VAL A 245 0.20 -12.60 -4.10
CA VAL A 245 1.60 -12.15 -4.01
C VAL A 245 1.65 -10.64 -4.18
N HIS A 246 2.46 -9.98 -3.37
CA HIS A 246 2.74 -8.55 -3.50
C HIS A 246 4.25 -8.28 -3.45
N MET A 247 4.78 -7.47 -4.39
CA MET A 247 6.22 -7.31 -4.56
C MET A 247 6.57 -5.92 -5.11
N HIS A 248 7.71 -5.32 -4.69
CA HIS A 248 8.26 -4.15 -5.39
C HIS A 248 8.85 -4.58 -6.74
N LEU A 249 8.65 -3.78 -7.78
CA LEU A 249 9.16 -4.08 -9.11
C LEU A 249 9.65 -2.82 -9.83
N LEU A 250 10.93 -2.82 -10.24
CA LEU A 250 11.54 -1.81 -11.11
C LEU A 250 11.22 -0.38 -10.66
N GLU A 251 11.36 -0.12 -9.37
CA GLU A 251 11.07 1.17 -8.77
C GLU A 251 12.10 2.21 -9.21
N THR A 252 13.41 1.88 -9.17
CA THR A 252 14.47 2.82 -9.49
C THR A 252 15.19 2.49 -10.79
N ARG A 253 15.85 3.51 -11.36
CA ARG A 253 16.74 3.29 -12.49
C ARG A 253 17.83 2.25 -12.18
N ARG A 254 18.30 2.15 -10.94
CA ARG A 254 19.34 1.19 -10.56
C ARG A 254 18.82 -0.24 -10.56
N GLN A 255 17.57 -0.43 -10.15
CA GLN A 255 16.89 -1.72 -10.28
C GLN A 255 16.74 -2.12 -11.77
N ARG A 256 16.38 -1.16 -12.66
CA ARG A 256 16.31 -1.42 -14.10
C ARG A 256 17.67 -1.82 -14.67
N GLU A 257 18.71 -1.09 -14.35
CA GLU A 257 20.08 -1.37 -14.79
C GLU A 257 20.59 -2.72 -14.29
N TRP A 258 20.27 -3.09 -13.05
CA TRP A 258 20.51 -4.42 -12.50
C TRP A 258 19.74 -5.49 -13.28
N ALA A 259 18.45 -5.28 -13.51
CA ALA A 259 17.58 -6.24 -14.18
C ALA A 259 18.08 -6.56 -15.61
N ASP A 260 18.48 -5.54 -16.37
CA ASP A 260 19.05 -5.71 -17.72
C ASP A 260 20.37 -6.50 -17.71
N ALA A 261 21.18 -6.31 -16.68
CA ALA A 261 22.45 -7.03 -16.56
C ALA A 261 22.27 -8.47 -16.03
N ALA A 262 21.38 -8.67 -15.05
CA ALA A 262 21.12 -9.98 -14.48
C ALA A 262 20.30 -10.89 -15.41
N HIS A 263 19.35 -10.31 -16.13
CA HIS A 263 18.39 -11.00 -17.00
C HIS A 263 18.39 -10.40 -18.42
N PRO A 264 19.39 -10.69 -19.28
CA PRO A 264 19.50 -10.11 -20.62
C PRO A 264 18.31 -10.41 -21.52
N ASP A 265 17.63 -11.55 -21.27
CA ASP A 265 16.42 -11.96 -22.00
C ASP A 265 15.14 -11.33 -21.43
N GLY A 266 15.27 -10.40 -20.49
CA GLY A 266 14.18 -9.68 -19.83
C GLY A 266 13.80 -10.27 -18.45
N LEU A 267 13.74 -9.38 -17.45
CA LEU A 267 13.37 -9.74 -16.08
C LEU A 267 11.95 -10.31 -16.03
N LEU A 268 10.97 -9.64 -16.66
CA LEU A 268 9.57 -10.07 -16.59
C LEU A 268 9.36 -11.41 -17.31
N ALA A 269 10.03 -11.62 -18.44
CA ALA A 269 10.03 -12.91 -19.12
C ALA A 269 10.64 -14.02 -18.24
N HIS A 270 11.65 -13.69 -17.43
CA HIS A 270 12.22 -14.62 -16.46
C HIS A 270 11.22 -14.95 -15.33
N LEU A 271 10.57 -13.95 -14.72
CA LEU A 271 9.56 -14.13 -13.69
C LEU A 271 8.34 -14.92 -14.21
N ASP A 272 7.96 -14.72 -15.48
CA ASP A 272 6.89 -15.46 -16.13
C ASP A 272 7.26 -16.95 -16.27
N ARG A 273 8.49 -17.27 -16.69
CA ARG A 273 9.00 -18.65 -16.74
C ARG A 273 9.03 -19.34 -15.38
N LEU A 274 9.26 -18.61 -14.31
CA LEU A 274 9.18 -19.13 -12.94
C LEU A 274 7.72 -19.26 -12.43
N GLY A 275 6.71 -18.87 -13.24
CA GLY A 275 5.30 -18.99 -12.91
C GLY A 275 4.74 -17.91 -11.98
N LEU A 276 5.51 -16.83 -11.70
CA LEU A 276 5.09 -15.79 -10.77
C LEU A 276 4.02 -14.87 -11.35
N LEU A 277 4.10 -14.55 -12.67
CA LEU A 277 3.16 -13.64 -13.30
C LEU A 277 1.77 -14.29 -13.41
N SER A 278 0.82 -13.74 -12.69
CA SER A 278 -0.56 -14.25 -12.64
C SER A 278 -1.52 -13.18 -12.13
N PRO A 279 -2.84 -13.35 -12.27
CA PRO A 279 -3.82 -12.41 -11.70
C PRO A 279 -3.78 -12.29 -10.16
N ARG A 280 -3.01 -13.14 -9.49
CA ARG A 280 -2.80 -13.08 -8.04
C ARG A 280 -1.60 -12.20 -7.67
N LEU A 281 -0.77 -11.79 -8.64
CA LEU A 281 0.35 -10.88 -8.40
C LEU A 281 -0.09 -9.43 -8.49
N SER A 282 0.30 -8.64 -7.49
CA SER A 282 0.35 -7.19 -7.56
C SER A 282 1.79 -6.71 -7.38
N VAL A 283 2.20 -5.68 -8.13
CA VAL A 283 3.55 -5.12 -8.05
C VAL A 283 3.50 -3.64 -7.76
N ALA A 284 4.33 -3.18 -6.81
CA ALA A 284 4.46 -1.79 -6.45
C ALA A 284 5.46 -1.06 -7.35
N HIS A 285 5.20 0.21 -7.59
CA HIS A 285 5.98 1.20 -8.33
C HIS A 285 5.95 1.05 -9.84
N GLY A 286 6.62 0.07 -10.43
CA GLY A 286 6.67 -0.14 -11.89
C GLY A 286 7.20 1.07 -12.68
N VAL A 287 8.02 1.95 -12.06
CA VAL A 287 8.45 3.23 -12.64
C VAL A 287 9.26 3.02 -13.92
N TRP A 288 10.09 1.98 -13.95
CA TRP A 288 11.02 1.72 -15.04
C TRP A 288 10.58 0.54 -15.92
N LEU A 289 9.26 0.30 -16.02
CA LEU A 289 8.68 -0.64 -16.96
C LEU A 289 8.79 -0.12 -18.41
N ARG A 290 9.01 -1.04 -19.35
CA ARG A 290 8.99 -0.78 -20.79
C ARG A 290 7.62 -1.16 -21.36
N ALA A 291 7.30 -0.66 -22.56
CA ALA A 291 6.00 -0.90 -23.19
C ALA A 291 5.72 -2.40 -23.41
N GLU A 292 6.70 -3.17 -23.84
CA GLU A 292 6.57 -4.62 -24.00
C GLU A 292 6.35 -5.36 -22.67
N GLU A 293 6.92 -4.85 -21.60
CA GLU A 293 6.72 -5.38 -20.25
C GLU A 293 5.32 -5.04 -19.73
N CYS A 294 4.80 -3.85 -20.02
CA CYS A 294 3.40 -3.50 -19.72
C CYS A 294 2.42 -4.46 -20.41
N ALA A 295 2.66 -4.79 -21.70
CA ALA A 295 1.83 -5.74 -22.44
C ALA A 295 1.83 -7.14 -21.81
N LEU A 296 2.99 -7.63 -21.36
CA LEU A 296 3.08 -8.93 -20.67
C LEU A 296 2.35 -8.91 -19.31
N LEU A 297 2.48 -7.83 -18.54
CA LEU A 297 1.74 -7.69 -17.28
C LEU A 297 0.22 -7.70 -17.50
N ALA A 298 -0.25 -7.01 -18.54
CA ALA A 298 -1.67 -7.01 -18.92
C ALA A 298 -2.16 -8.41 -19.32
N GLU A 299 -1.40 -9.12 -20.17
CA GLU A 299 -1.70 -10.49 -20.60
C GLU A 299 -1.83 -11.46 -19.41
N ARG A 300 -0.98 -11.30 -18.40
CA ARG A 300 -0.97 -12.12 -17.18
C ARG A 300 -1.95 -11.64 -16.11
N GLY A 301 -2.63 -10.50 -16.33
CA GLY A 301 -3.60 -9.91 -15.39
C GLY A 301 -2.97 -9.40 -14.10
N VAL A 302 -1.70 -9.00 -14.14
CA VAL A 302 -0.98 -8.42 -12.99
C VAL A 302 -1.48 -7.02 -12.71
N THR A 303 -1.66 -6.69 -11.42
CA THR A 303 -2.01 -5.33 -10.99
C THR A 303 -0.74 -4.52 -10.69
N VAL A 304 -0.64 -3.29 -11.21
CA VAL A 304 0.47 -2.37 -10.89
C VAL A 304 -0.01 -1.28 -9.94
N VAL A 305 0.65 -1.16 -8.79
CA VAL A 305 0.35 -0.17 -7.75
C VAL A 305 1.30 1.01 -7.87
N VAL A 306 0.75 2.19 -8.14
CA VAL A 306 1.52 3.42 -8.33
C VAL A 306 1.60 4.21 -7.03
N ASN A 307 2.82 4.51 -6.56
CA ASN A 307 3.12 5.19 -5.30
C ASN A 307 3.75 6.55 -5.62
N THR A 308 2.93 7.52 -5.98
CA THR A 308 3.40 8.75 -6.64
C THR A 308 4.30 9.60 -5.75
N SER A 309 3.86 9.90 -4.53
CA SER A 309 4.64 10.69 -3.55
C SER A 309 5.98 10.03 -3.24
N SER A 310 5.95 8.72 -2.94
CA SER A 310 7.14 7.95 -2.62
C SER A 310 8.13 7.93 -3.78
N ASN A 311 7.65 7.66 -4.99
CA ASN A 311 8.49 7.67 -6.20
C ASN A 311 9.22 9.02 -6.40
N LEU A 312 8.57 10.13 -6.09
CA LEU A 312 9.15 11.47 -6.20
C LEU A 312 10.16 11.74 -5.09
N ARG A 313 9.79 11.48 -3.82
CA ARG A 313 10.64 11.70 -2.65
C ARG A 313 11.91 10.85 -2.69
N LEU A 314 11.80 9.61 -3.16
CA LEU A 314 12.92 8.68 -3.29
C LEU A 314 13.67 8.80 -4.64
N ARG A 315 13.34 9.82 -5.45
CA ARG A 315 13.95 10.08 -6.76
C ARG A 315 13.90 8.89 -7.69
N SER A 316 12.88 8.05 -7.54
CA SER A 316 12.65 6.87 -8.37
C SER A 316 12.23 7.24 -9.79
N GLY A 317 11.42 8.30 -9.92
CA GLY A 317 10.88 8.80 -11.20
C GLY A 317 9.36 8.89 -11.20
N VAL A 318 8.77 8.93 -12.39
CA VAL A 318 7.32 8.96 -12.60
C VAL A 318 6.91 7.67 -13.31
N ALA A 319 5.97 6.92 -12.73
CA ALA A 319 5.48 5.68 -13.32
C ALA A 319 4.77 5.94 -14.67
N PRO A 320 4.92 5.06 -15.67
CA PRO A 320 4.36 5.25 -17.00
C PRO A 320 2.87 4.85 -17.07
N VAL A 321 2.01 5.52 -16.25
CA VAL A 321 0.60 5.15 -16.10
C VAL A 321 -0.16 5.14 -17.43
N GLY A 322 0.12 6.10 -18.32
CA GLY A 322 -0.47 6.11 -19.65
C GLY A 322 -0.15 4.82 -20.42
N ALA A 323 1.11 4.38 -20.45
CA ALA A 323 1.51 3.14 -21.14
C ALA A 323 0.92 1.87 -20.46
N LEU A 324 0.78 1.88 -19.14
CA LEU A 324 0.12 0.80 -18.41
C LEU A 324 -1.36 0.68 -18.81
N LEU A 325 -2.08 1.80 -18.83
CA LEU A 325 -3.49 1.84 -19.21
C LEU A 325 -3.69 1.50 -20.69
N ASP A 326 -2.84 2.01 -21.58
CA ASP A 326 -2.87 1.69 -23.03
C ASP A 326 -2.66 0.19 -23.29
N ALA A 327 -1.84 -0.46 -22.47
CA ALA A 327 -1.63 -1.91 -22.52
C ALA A 327 -2.77 -2.71 -21.86
N GLY A 328 -3.70 -2.07 -21.16
CA GLY A 328 -4.79 -2.74 -20.44
C GLY A 328 -4.40 -3.28 -19.06
N VAL A 329 -3.33 -2.77 -18.45
CA VAL A 329 -2.92 -3.15 -17.10
C VAL A 329 -3.90 -2.56 -16.08
N ASP A 330 -4.32 -3.38 -15.13
CA ASP A 330 -5.05 -2.91 -13.96
C ASP A 330 -4.12 -2.09 -13.05
N CYS A 331 -4.38 -0.80 -12.93
CA CYS A 331 -3.63 0.10 -12.06
C CYS A 331 -4.29 0.24 -10.69
N ALA A 332 -3.48 0.44 -9.67
CA ALA A 332 -3.89 0.77 -8.31
C ALA A 332 -3.11 1.98 -7.79
N MET A 333 -3.66 2.66 -6.78
CA MET A 333 -2.97 3.70 -6.03
C MET A 333 -2.43 3.12 -4.71
N GLY A 334 -1.22 3.51 -4.30
CA GLY A 334 -0.62 3.16 -3.02
C GLY A 334 0.05 4.35 -2.36
N LEU A 335 0.19 4.31 -1.03
CA LEU A 335 0.79 5.38 -0.23
C LEU A 335 2.26 5.11 0.12
N ASP A 336 2.64 3.85 0.22
CA ASP A 336 4.01 3.38 0.52
C ASP A 336 4.59 3.90 1.86
N GLY A 337 3.75 4.48 2.71
CA GLY A 337 4.18 5.09 3.99
C GLY A 337 5.15 6.26 3.87
N ALA A 338 5.34 6.81 2.67
CA ALA A 338 6.18 7.98 2.38
C ALA A 338 5.40 9.00 1.56
N THR A 339 4.20 9.35 2.05
CA THR A 339 3.33 10.34 1.41
C THR A 339 3.92 11.75 1.44
N LEU A 340 3.33 12.65 0.65
CA LEU A 340 3.85 13.99 0.43
C LEU A 340 4.18 14.73 1.74
N ASP A 341 3.29 14.64 2.73
CA ASP A 341 3.41 15.32 4.02
C ASP A 341 3.63 14.35 5.20
N ASP A 342 4.00 13.09 4.96
CA ASP A 342 4.12 12.00 5.95
C ASP A 342 2.84 11.78 6.78
N ASP A 343 1.68 12.20 6.27
CA ASP A 343 0.40 12.20 6.98
C ASP A 343 -0.57 11.09 6.52
N GLY A 344 -0.21 10.32 5.49
CA GLY A 344 -1.05 9.24 4.95
C GLY A 344 -2.34 9.73 4.28
N ASP A 345 -2.39 10.97 3.78
CA ASP A 345 -3.57 11.55 3.13
C ASP A 345 -3.77 10.96 1.72
N ALA A 346 -4.68 9.99 1.60
CA ALA A 346 -4.97 9.31 0.34
C ALA A 346 -5.62 10.23 -0.71
N PHE A 347 -6.33 11.28 -0.32
CA PHE A 347 -6.88 12.23 -1.28
C PHE A 347 -5.82 13.17 -1.86
N ARG A 348 -4.78 13.51 -1.08
CA ARG A 348 -3.61 14.23 -1.63
C ARG A 348 -2.83 13.34 -2.60
N GLU A 349 -2.65 12.07 -2.29
CA GLU A 349 -2.02 11.10 -3.19
C GLU A 349 -2.80 10.96 -4.49
N LEU A 350 -4.14 10.84 -4.41
CA LEU A 350 -5.03 10.80 -5.56
C LEU A 350 -4.88 12.04 -6.45
N ARG A 351 -4.83 13.22 -5.83
CA ARG A 351 -4.63 14.49 -6.55
C ARG A 351 -3.28 14.56 -7.23
N LEU A 352 -2.22 14.15 -6.53
CA LEU A 352 -0.86 14.16 -7.07
C LEU A 352 -0.74 13.21 -8.26
N LEU A 353 -1.30 12.00 -8.14
CA LEU A 353 -1.39 11.03 -9.23
C LEU A 353 -2.10 11.66 -10.45
N TYR A 354 -3.27 12.29 -10.23
CA TYR A 354 -4.01 12.95 -11.30
C TYR A 354 -3.18 14.04 -11.98
N LEU A 355 -2.61 14.97 -11.22
CA LEU A 355 -1.87 16.12 -11.78
C LEU A 355 -0.64 15.69 -12.58
N LEU A 356 0.06 14.63 -12.16
CA LEU A 356 1.25 14.15 -12.86
C LEU A 356 0.92 13.31 -14.10
N GLN A 357 -0.25 12.67 -14.13
CA GLN A 357 -0.62 11.74 -15.20
C GLN A 357 -1.68 12.30 -16.17
N ALA A 358 -2.27 13.47 -15.87
CA ALA A 358 -3.27 14.09 -16.73
C ALA A 358 -2.73 14.46 -18.14
N GLY A 359 -1.40 14.62 -18.24
CA GLY A 359 -0.72 14.96 -19.50
C GLY A 359 -0.63 16.47 -19.74
N ASP A 360 -0.06 16.82 -20.88
CA ASP A 360 0.22 18.19 -21.34
C ASP A 360 -0.56 18.59 -22.59
N GLY A 361 -1.48 17.71 -23.07
CA GLY A 361 -2.29 17.93 -24.26
C GLY A 361 -3.66 18.54 -23.98
N LEU A 362 -4.47 18.61 -25.04
CA LEU A 362 -5.87 19.07 -24.94
C LEU A 362 -6.76 18.01 -24.28
N ASP A 363 -6.50 16.75 -24.54
CA ASP A 363 -7.23 15.62 -23.96
C ASP A 363 -6.44 15.02 -22.79
N PRO A 364 -7.11 14.69 -21.68
CA PRO A 364 -6.45 14.09 -20.54
C PRO A 364 -5.98 12.67 -20.87
N ARG A 365 -4.73 12.34 -20.52
CA ARG A 365 -4.19 10.97 -20.63
C ARG A 365 -4.77 10.03 -19.59
N LEU A 366 -5.08 10.54 -18.42
CA LEU A 366 -5.74 9.84 -17.33
C LEU A 366 -7.11 10.46 -17.11
N THR A 367 -8.17 9.69 -17.37
CA THR A 367 -9.53 10.14 -17.08
C THR A 367 -9.83 10.04 -15.58
N THR A 368 -10.79 10.83 -15.12
CA THR A 368 -11.23 10.79 -13.71
C THR A 368 -11.82 9.42 -13.33
N GLU A 369 -12.49 8.72 -14.24
CA GLU A 369 -12.95 7.35 -14.01
C GLU A 369 -11.79 6.39 -13.80
N GLN A 370 -10.77 6.42 -14.67
CA GLN A 370 -9.57 5.57 -14.51
C GLN A 370 -8.83 5.85 -13.21
N LEU A 371 -8.75 7.14 -12.82
CA LEU A 371 -8.13 7.56 -11.55
C LEU A 371 -8.87 6.94 -10.35
N PHE A 372 -10.20 7.08 -10.29
CA PHE A 372 -10.98 6.53 -9.18
C PHE A 372 -11.05 5.00 -9.21
N ARG A 373 -11.04 4.38 -10.38
CA ARG A 373 -10.89 2.92 -10.49
C ARG A 373 -9.56 2.45 -9.88
N ALA A 374 -8.47 3.15 -10.13
CA ALA A 374 -7.19 2.83 -9.50
C ALA A 374 -7.22 2.99 -7.97
N ALA A 375 -7.85 4.06 -7.48
CA ALA A 375 -7.89 4.38 -6.05
C ALA A 375 -8.92 3.57 -5.25
N VAL A 376 -9.88 2.93 -5.89
CA VAL A 376 -10.92 2.11 -5.24
C VAL A 376 -10.74 0.64 -5.63
N ASP A 377 -11.05 0.28 -6.89
CA ASP A 377 -11.05 -1.11 -7.35
C ASP A 377 -9.63 -1.71 -7.43
N GLY A 378 -8.68 -0.95 -7.97
CA GLY A 378 -7.30 -1.41 -8.16
C GLY A 378 -6.65 -1.74 -6.83
N GLY A 379 -6.76 -0.84 -5.84
CA GLY A 379 -6.27 -1.07 -4.50
C GLY A 379 -6.98 -2.25 -3.83
N ALA A 380 -8.31 -2.31 -3.88
CA ALA A 380 -9.08 -3.43 -3.36
C ALA A 380 -8.68 -4.78 -4.00
N ARG A 381 -8.40 -4.79 -5.32
CA ARG A 381 -7.90 -5.96 -6.03
C ARG A 381 -6.53 -6.40 -5.52
N ALA A 382 -5.61 -5.47 -5.30
CA ALA A 382 -4.30 -5.79 -4.73
C ALA A 382 -4.44 -6.39 -3.32
N VAL A 383 -5.32 -5.82 -2.48
CA VAL A 383 -5.52 -6.23 -1.08
C VAL A 383 -6.22 -7.58 -0.97
N HIS A 384 -7.39 -7.76 -1.62
CA HIS A 384 -8.21 -8.98 -1.42
C HIS A 384 -8.67 -9.67 -2.72
N GLY A 385 -8.20 -9.21 -3.88
CA GLY A 385 -8.38 -9.92 -5.15
C GLY A 385 -9.78 -9.81 -5.77
N GLY A 386 -10.71 -9.11 -5.13
CA GLY A 386 -12.09 -9.01 -5.60
C GLY A 386 -12.22 -8.31 -6.95
N ARG A 387 -13.07 -8.82 -7.83
CA ARG A 387 -13.57 -8.15 -9.04
C ARG A 387 -15.06 -7.97 -8.85
N GLY A 388 -15.43 -6.95 -8.12
CA GLY A 388 -16.81 -6.54 -7.94
C GLY A 388 -17.28 -5.53 -9.01
N PRO A 389 -18.54 -5.16 -9.00
CA PRO A 389 -19.03 -3.99 -9.73
C PRO A 389 -18.29 -2.72 -9.31
N TRP A 390 -18.20 -1.78 -10.23
CA TRP A 390 -17.52 -0.52 -10.03
C TRP A 390 -18.29 0.41 -9.08
N GLY A 391 -17.57 1.00 -8.13
CA GLY A 391 -18.12 2.02 -7.23
C GLY A 391 -19.07 1.44 -6.18
N LEU A 392 -20.21 2.10 -5.96
CA LEU A 392 -21.26 1.68 -5.02
C LEU A 392 -22.47 1.06 -5.74
N GLU A 393 -22.21 0.26 -6.75
CA GLU A 393 -23.24 -0.53 -7.42
C GLU A 393 -23.64 -1.75 -6.60
N PRO A 394 -24.85 -2.30 -6.81
CA PRO A 394 -25.26 -3.54 -6.16
C PRO A 394 -24.27 -4.68 -6.40
N GLY A 395 -23.89 -5.39 -5.32
CA GLY A 395 -22.86 -6.42 -5.32
C GLY A 395 -21.43 -5.88 -5.19
N ALA A 396 -21.22 -4.55 -5.17
CA ALA A 396 -19.94 -3.96 -4.83
C ALA A 396 -19.64 -4.08 -3.32
N ALA A 397 -18.38 -3.90 -2.93
CA ALA A 397 -17.99 -3.86 -1.52
C ALA A 397 -18.74 -2.74 -0.78
N ALA A 398 -19.24 -3.05 0.43
CA ALA A 398 -19.92 -2.09 1.29
C ALA A 398 -18.92 -1.19 2.02
N ASP A 399 -18.06 -0.53 1.24
CA ASP A 399 -17.01 0.37 1.70
C ASP A 399 -17.35 1.80 1.24
N VAL A 400 -17.82 2.63 2.17
CA VAL A 400 -18.43 3.93 1.89
C VAL A 400 -17.76 5.02 2.70
N VAL A 401 -17.39 6.12 2.06
CA VAL A 401 -16.91 7.32 2.74
C VAL A 401 -17.90 8.48 2.53
N VAL A 402 -18.08 9.30 3.57
CA VAL A 402 -18.85 10.55 3.53
C VAL A 402 -17.94 11.71 3.89
N LEU A 403 -17.91 12.70 3.00
CA LEU A 403 -17.11 13.92 3.11
C LEU A 403 -17.94 15.11 3.58
N ASP A 404 -17.29 16.07 4.21
CA ASP A 404 -17.81 17.42 4.49
C ASP A 404 -17.77 18.26 3.21
N ARG A 405 -18.90 18.27 2.49
CA ARG A 405 -19.05 19.06 1.27
C ARG A 405 -19.13 20.56 1.57
N GLU A 406 -19.71 20.94 2.72
CA GLU A 406 -19.85 22.36 3.08
C GLU A 406 -18.49 23.03 3.22
N ALA A 407 -17.52 22.34 3.81
CA ALA A 407 -16.15 22.83 3.87
C ALA A 407 -15.51 23.00 2.48
N LEU A 408 -15.86 22.12 1.52
CA LEU A 408 -15.34 22.18 0.14
C LEU A 408 -15.97 23.31 -0.70
N THR A 409 -17.19 23.72 -0.37
CA THR A 409 -17.98 24.67 -1.18
C THR A 409 -18.05 26.06 -0.57
N ARG A 410 -17.35 26.35 0.49
CA ARG A 410 -17.44 27.62 1.25
C ARG A 410 -17.29 28.87 0.40
N ASP A 411 -16.46 28.83 -0.64
CA ASP A 411 -16.17 29.93 -1.57
C ASP A 411 -16.59 29.59 -3.04
N VAL A 412 -17.49 28.62 -3.19
CA VAL A 412 -18.00 28.19 -4.51
C VAL A 412 -19.34 28.85 -4.78
N LEU A 413 -19.49 29.41 -5.99
CA LEU A 413 -20.76 30.01 -6.41
C LEU A 413 -21.87 28.94 -6.51
N PRO A 414 -23.10 29.26 -6.13
CA PRO A 414 -24.23 28.31 -6.09
C PRO A 414 -24.55 27.60 -7.41
N ALA A 415 -24.10 28.14 -8.53
CA ALA A 415 -24.37 27.58 -9.86
C ALA A 415 -23.60 26.30 -10.19
N SER A 416 -22.54 25.94 -9.40
CA SER A 416 -21.78 24.71 -9.65
C SER A 416 -22.58 23.48 -9.21
N GLN A 417 -22.92 22.62 -10.18
CA GLN A 417 -23.65 21.37 -9.96
C GLN A 417 -22.75 20.14 -9.90
N ASP A 418 -21.47 20.28 -10.25
CA ASP A 418 -20.52 19.17 -10.30
C ASP A 418 -19.55 19.24 -9.11
N ASP A 419 -19.56 18.21 -8.28
CA ASP A 419 -18.69 18.08 -7.10
C ASP A 419 -17.34 17.43 -7.44
N LEU A 420 -17.20 16.77 -8.59
CA LEU A 420 -15.99 16.02 -8.95
C LEU A 420 -14.75 16.93 -9.10
N PRO A 421 -14.80 18.10 -9.76
CA PRO A 421 -13.67 19.02 -9.79
C PRO A 421 -13.28 19.56 -8.41
N LEU A 422 -14.26 19.78 -7.52
CA LEU A 422 -14.00 20.22 -6.15
C LEU A 422 -13.32 19.11 -5.32
N LEU A 423 -13.76 17.88 -5.51
CA LEU A 423 -13.13 16.72 -4.89
C LEU A 423 -11.64 16.63 -5.29
N LEU A 424 -11.36 16.66 -6.59
CA LEU A 424 -9.99 16.57 -7.11
C LEU A 424 -9.11 17.77 -6.73
N SER A 425 -9.69 18.94 -6.50
CA SER A 425 -8.90 20.15 -6.19
C SER A 425 -8.73 20.42 -4.70
N ARG A 426 -9.62 19.95 -3.81
CA ARG A 426 -9.71 20.45 -2.44
C ARG A 426 -9.74 19.39 -1.36
N VAL A 427 -10.24 18.19 -1.63
CA VAL A 427 -10.42 17.17 -0.59
C VAL A 427 -9.08 16.77 0.02
N THR A 428 -9.08 16.64 1.33
CA THR A 428 -7.99 16.09 2.14
C THR A 428 -8.61 15.18 3.22
N SER A 429 -7.78 14.49 3.99
CA SER A 429 -8.23 13.68 5.12
C SER A 429 -9.09 14.46 6.11
N SER A 430 -8.87 15.77 6.28
CA SER A 430 -9.70 16.63 7.14
C SER A 430 -11.15 16.80 6.67
N SER A 431 -11.44 16.48 5.41
CA SER A 431 -12.79 16.51 4.85
C SER A 431 -13.58 15.22 5.14
N VAL A 432 -12.93 14.16 5.62
CA VAL A 432 -13.57 12.86 5.88
C VAL A 432 -14.35 12.91 7.19
N ARG A 433 -15.66 12.63 7.12
CA ARG A 433 -16.57 12.66 8.28
C ARG A 433 -16.96 11.27 8.76
N HIS A 434 -17.29 10.38 7.82
CA HIS A 434 -17.73 9.04 8.15
C HIS A 434 -17.13 8.01 7.22
N LEU A 435 -16.90 6.80 7.73
CA LEU A 435 -16.41 5.65 6.97
C LEU A 435 -17.14 4.38 7.42
N TRP A 436 -17.61 3.60 6.45
CA TRP A 436 -18.04 2.21 6.61
C TRP A 436 -17.09 1.30 5.86
N VAL A 437 -16.76 0.18 6.46
CA VAL A 437 -15.93 -0.88 5.88
C VAL A 437 -16.65 -2.20 6.08
N ALA A 438 -16.84 -2.96 5.01
CA ALA A 438 -17.60 -4.20 5.05
C ALA A 438 -18.98 -4.04 5.72
N GLY A 439 -19.67 -2.92 5.45
CA GLY A 439 -20.96 -2.57 6.06
C GLY A 439 -20.89 -2.21 7.53
N ARG A 440 -19.72 -2.09 8.15
CA ARG A 440 -19.55 -1.72 9.56
C ARG A 440 -19.09 -0.26 9.66
N PRO A 441 -19.66 0.55 10.56
CA PRO A 441 -19.15 1.90 10.79
C PRO A 441 -17.77 1.83 11.47
N VAL A 442 -16.78 2.52 10.87
CA VAL A 442 -15.40 2.61 11.36
C VAL A 442 -15.08 4.03 11.84
N LEU A 443 -15.55 5.05 11.11
CA LEU A 443 -15.33 6.46 11.47
C LEU A 443 -16.67 7.18 11.61
N ARG A 444 -16.82 8.00 12.62
CA ARG A 444 -17.98 8.88 12.86
C ARG A 444 -17.51 10.27 13.25
N ASP A 445 -18.01 11.28 12.58
CA ASP A 445 -17.68 12.68 12.82
C ASP A 445 -16.16 12.93 12.97
N GLY A 446 -15.36 12.28 12.09
CA GLY A 446 -13.91 12.38 12.08
C GLY A 446 -13.18 11.57 13.17
N THR A 447 -13.91 10.82 13.99
CA THR A 447 -13.34 9.98 15.08
C THR A 447 -13.47 8.50 14.73
N VAL A 448 -12.38 7.74 14.85
CA VAL A 448 -12.37 6.28 14.65
C VAL A 448 -13.03 5.61 15.87
N LEU A 449 -13.96 4.68 15.58
CA LEU A 449 -14.69 3.97 16.61
C LEU A 449 -13.83 2.86 17.23
N GLY A 450 -13.89 2.72 18.55
CA GLY A 450 -13.19 1.62 19.25
C GLY A 450 -11.71 1.85 19.52
N VAL A 451 -11.11 2.95 19.03
CA VAL A 451 -9.71 3.32 19.28
C VAL A 451 -9.64 4.71 19.91
N ASP A 452 -9.00 4.79 21.06
CA ASP A 452 -8.60 6.07 21.67
C ASP A 452 -7.26 6.50 21.07
N GLU A 453 -7.34 7.26 19.96
CA GLU A 453 -6.14 7.69 19.21
C GLU A 453 -5.20 8.52 20.08
N GLU A 454 -5.75 9.39 20.93
CA GLU A 454 -4.92 10.26 21.79
C GLU A 454 -4.13 9.42 22.80
N ALA A 455 -4.78 8.41 23.41
CA ALA A 455 -4.14 7.50 24.34
C ALA A 455 -3.07 6.64 23.65
N VAL A 456 -3.35 6.13 22.44
CA VAL A 456 -2.37 5.35 21.63
C VAL A 456 -1.15 6.19 21.31
N VAL A 457 -1.34 7.42 20.85
CA VAL A 457 -0.23 8.32 20.49
C VAL A 457 0.57 8.75 21.72
N ALA A 458 -0.11 9.02 22.84
CA ALA A 458 0.54 9.36 24.10
C ALA A 458 1.43 8.21 24.60
N GLU A 459 0.93 6.96 24.56
CA GLU A 459 1.69 5.77 24.95
C GLU A 459 2.88 5.53 24.01
N LEU A 460 2.69 5.65 22.70
CA LEU A 460 3.80 5.56 21.74
C LEU A 460 4.91 6.57 22.05
N ARG A 461 4.54 7.83 22.33
CA ARG A 461 5.49 8.88 22.70
C ARG A 461 6.20 8.58 24.02
N ALA A 462 5.47 8.05 25.01
CA ALA A 462 6.06 7.68 26.30
C ALA A 462 7.10 6.57 26.14
N ARG A 463 6.80 5.54 25.33
CA ARG A 463 7.77 4.45 25.04
C ARG A 463 8.97 4.94 24.26
N GLN A 464 8.78 5.89 23.34
CA GLN A 464 9.89 6.51 22.61
C GLN A 464 10.81 7.35 23.48
N ALA A 465 10.30 8.00 24.51
CA ALA A 465 11.11 8.80 25.43
C ALA A 465 12.21 7.96 26.13
N GLY A 466 12.05 6.62 26.19
CA GLY A 466 13.06 5.69 26.69
C GLY A 466 14.11 5.24 25.68
N LEU A 467 13.95 5.60 24.40
CA LEU A 467 14.92 5.24 23.35
C LEU A 467 16.09 6.22 23.33
N PRO A 468 17.30 5.78 22.93
CA PRO A 468 18.42 6.69 22.70
C PRO A 468 18.04 7.79 21.72
N ALA A 469 18.38 9.05 22.04
CA ALA A 469 18.11 10.19 21.16
C ALA A 469 18.77 10.05 19.78
N VAL A 470 19.89 9.33 19.71
CA VAL A 470 20.57 8.98 18.45
C VAL A 470 20.98 7.52 18.53
N ASP A 471 20.68 6.75 17.51
CA ASP A 471 21.18 5.38 17.39
C ASP A 471 22.71 5.40 17.28
N PRO A 472 23.45 4.67 18.12
CA PRO A 472 24.92 4.62 18.05
C PRO A 472 25.44 4.22 16.65
N ARG A 473 24.66 3.43 15.90
CA ARG A 473 24.99 2.99 14.53
C ARG A 473 24.87 4.12 13.51
N ALA A 474 24.16 5.20 13.82
CA ALA A 474 23.99 6.35 12.93
C ALA A 474 25.31 7.02 12.55
N ALA A 475 26.36 6.89 13.37
CA ALA A 475 27.69 7.40 13.07
C ALA A 475 28.31 6.76 11.81
N ALA A 476 27.96 5.52 11.48
CA ALA A 476 28.47 4.83 10.29
C ALA A 476 27.63 5.12 9.02
N LEU A 477 26.43 5.68 9.17
CA LEU A 477 25.50 5.89 8.05
C LEU A 477 26.07 6.77 6.93
N PRO A 478 26.73 7.92 7.18
CA PRO A 478 27.24 8.77 6.10
C PRO A 478 28.27 8.06 5.22
N GLN A 479 29.16 7.27 5.83
CA GLN A 479 30.16 6.50 5.08
C GLN A 479 29.50 5.40 4.26
N LEU A 480 28.55 4.66 4.82
CA LEU A 480 27.79 3.63 4.11
C LEU A 480 27.01 4.22 2.92
N GLN A 481 26.39 5.38 3.09
CA GLN A 481 25.67 6.06 2.00
C GLN A 481 26.63 6.49 0.87
N GLU A 482 27.81 7.01 1.18
CA GLU A 482 28.80 7.36 0.16
C GLU A 482 29.33 6.11 -0.57
N ASP A 483 29.58 5.02 0.15
CA ASP A 483 30.02 3.74 -0.43
C ASP A 483 28.94 3.17 -1.37
N LEU A 484 27.67 3.24 -0.99
CA LEU A 484 26.53 2.86 -1.85
C LEU A 484 26.45 3.75 -3.09
N LEU A 485 26.59 5.06 -2.94
CA LEU A 485 26.59 6.00 -4.07
C LEU A 485 27.74 5.67 -5.03
N GLN A 486 28.93 5.38 -4.52
CA GLN A 486 30.10 5.00 -5.33
C GLN A 486 29.86 3.66 -6.03
N HIS A 487 29.28 2.66 -5.35
CA HIS A 487 28.89 1.37 -5.95
C HIS A 487 28.01 1.56 -7.19
N TYR A 488 26.96 2.39 -7.07
CA TYR A 488 26.04 2.64 -8.18
C TYR A 488 26.63 3.56 -9.26
N ARG A 489 27.41 4.60 -8.90
CA ARG A 489 28.11 5.49 -9.85
C ARG A 489 29.12 4.74 -10.72
N THR A 490 29.81 3.75 -10.17
CA THR A 490 30.79 2.94 -10.89
C THR A 490 30.19 1.70 -11.55
N ALA A 491 28.86 1.60 -11.58
CA ALA A 491 28.10 0.52 -12.21
C ALA A 491 28.44 -0.90 -11.68
N GLN A 492 28.87 -1.04 -10.43
CA GLN A 492 29.18 -2.32 -9.82
C GLN A 492 27.95 -3.26 -9.79
N HIS A 493 26.75 -2.69 -9.59
CA HIS A 493 25.48 -3.41 -9.62
C HIS A 493 25.15 -4.09 -10.96
N ARG A 494 25.87 -3.75 -12.04
CA ARG A 494 25.72 -4.36 -13.39
C ARG A 494 26.78 -5.43 -13.68
N ARG A 495 27.82 -5.54 -12.83
CA ARG A 495 28.92 -6.46 -13.09
C ARG A 495 28.48 -7.87 -12.73
N ARG A 496 28.50 -8.77 -13.71
CA ARG A 496 28.46 -10.21 -13.44
C ARG A 496 29.77 -10.58 -12.76
N GLN A 497 29.73 -11.22 -11.63
CA GLN A 497 30.93 -11.84 -11.05
C GLN A 497 31.38 -12.90 -12.07
N GLY A 498 32.58 -12.74 -12.59
CA GLY A 498 33.14 -13.63 -13.59
C GLY A 498 33.10 -15.07 -13.11
N GLY A 499 32.78 -15.96 -14.02
CA GLY A 499 32.88 -17.39 -13.82
C GLY A 499 34.31 -17.86 -13.63
#